data_9eaf7819f3a682ceb15a14d58a7bc4fb
#
_entry.id   9eaf7819f3a682ceb15a14d58a7bc4fb
#
_cell.length_a   1.000
_cell.length_b   1.000
_cell.length_c   1.000
_cell.angle_alpha   90.00
_cell.angle_beta   90.00
_cell.angle_gamma   90.00
#
_symmetry.space_group_name_H-M   'P 1'
#
loop_
_entity.id
_entity.type
_entity.pdbx_description
1 polymer ?
#
loop_
_entity_poly.entity_id
_entity_poly.type
_entity_poly.pdbx_seq_one_letter_code
_entity_poly.pdbx_strand_id
1 'polypeptide(L)'
;MTDITRRDVMAGAGGLAMAALASETAHAADPDRKLGYAIVGLGGYGLGIIIPQFANCQHSRLAAVVSGDPEKAKRVAAQYGLSDKAIYNYDNFDTIRDNPDVDIVYVCLPNSMHKEFTIRAAKAGKHVMCEKPMAVSVAECEAMIAACKAANRKLMIGYRCHFEAFNLEAVRLANSGVIGTRKYFRSEHGFIQGDPSRWRLKRALSGGGSLMDIGIYALNASRYMTGEEPVAVYAHEVTDRSDPRFHEVEDRIEFELEFPSGVIGSCMSMYSANQNHILLMGDKGRIELEPATGYGGNRLWAGRNGRQNEITPPPGPGATAWAGQLDHLVECIRDNKEPITGGEEGLRDMRLIEAIYRSAREKRRIVV
;
A
#
# COMPACT_ATOMS: atom_id res chain seq x y z
N MET A 1 71.57 -3.84 -45.50
CA MET A 1 72.05 -5.23 -45.52
C MET A 1 71.98 -5.74 -44.08
N THR A 2 71.36 -6.83 -43.99
CA THR A 2 71.10 -7.84 -42.97
C THR A 2 69.83 -7.68 -42.13
N ASP A 3 68.95 -8.57 -42.48
CA ASP A 3 67.78 -9.03 -41.78
C ASP A 3 68.06 -9.34 -40.31
N ILE A 4 67.15 -9.00 -39.41
CA ILE A 4 66.92 -9.65 -38.14
C ILE A 4 65.49 -10.12 -38.08
N THR A 5 65.39 -11.43 -38.16
CA THR A 5 64.18 -12.23 -38.10
C THR A 5 63.60 -12.29 -36.70
N ARG A 6 62.28 -12.41 -36.66
CA ARG A 6 61.49 -12.85 -35.53
C ARG A 6 62.08 -14.13 -34.91
N ARG A 7 62.48 -14.06 -33.62
CA ARG A 7 62.52 -15.09 -32.56
C ARG A 7 63.52 -14.66 -31.54
N ASP A 8 63.05 -14.25 -30.40
CA ASP A 8 63.62 -14.43 -29.06
C ASP A 8 63.12 -13.32 -28.13
N VAL A 9 61.92 -13.51 -27.59
CA VAL A 9 61.55 -13.01 -26.28
C VAL A 9 60.59 -14.01 -25.66
N MET A 10 61.17 -14.96 -24.99
CA MET A 10 60.49 -15.73 -23.96
C MET A 10 61.26 -15.55 -22.68
N ALA A 11 60.60 -15.02 -21.67
CA ALA A 11 60.78 -15.13 -20.24
C ALA A 11 60.66 -13.77 -19.53
N GLY A 12 59.47 -13.49 -19.06
CA GLY A 12 59.14 -12.40 -18.13
C GLY A 12 57.91 -12.81 -17.36
N ALA A 13 58.10 -13.35 -16.17
CA ALA A 13 57.03 -13.74 -15.26
C ALA A 13 56.14 -12.56 -14.94
N GLY A 14 54.95 -12.52 -15.49
CA GLY A 14 53.88 -11.58 -15.11
C GLY A 14 52.84 -12.36 -14.33
N GLY A 15 52.76 -12.07 -13.02
CA GLY A 15 51.74 -12.64 -12.15
C GLY A 15 50.34 -12.31 -12.63
N LEU A 16 49.57 -13.31 -12.97
CA LEU A 16 48.13 -13.24 -13.18
C LEU A 16 47.46 -13.02 -11.82
N ALA A 17 47.08 -11.79 -11.54
CA ALA A 17 46.08 -11.50 -10.56
C ALA A 17 44.76 -12.07 -11.08
N MET A 18 44.40 -13.28 -10.65
CA MET A 18 43.01 -13.76 -10.76
C MET A 18 42.13 -12.89 -9.87
N ALA A 19 41.44 -11.92 -10.47
CA ALA A 19 40.28 -11.36 -9.87
C ALA A 19 39.24 -12.50 -9.79
N ALA A 20 39.08 -13.04 -8.58
CA ALA A 20 37.95 -13.91 -8.28
C ALA A 20 36.68 -13.10 -8.42
N LEU A 21 36.06 -13.16 -9.60
CA LEU A 21 34.66 -12.89 -9.76
C LEU A 21 33.94 -13.96 -8.94
N ALA A 22 33.57 -13.58 -7.71
CA ALA A 22 32.56 -14.31 -6.96
C ALA A 22 31.29 -14.25 -7.79
N SER A 23 31.08 -15.23 -8.64
CA SER A 23 29.76 -15.52 -9.17
C SER A 23 28.91 -15.86 -7.96
N GLU A 24 28.11 -14.88 -7.50
CA GLU A 24 26.93 -15.21 -6.74
C GLU A 24 26.15 -16.20 -7.62
N THR A 25 26.26 -17.46 -7.29
CA THR A 25 25.34 -18.47 -7.76
C THR A 25 23.99 -18.05 -7.21
N ALA A 26 23.25 -17.27 -8.00
CA ALA A 26 21.82 -17.16 -7.82
C ALA A 26 21.32 -18.62 -7.80
N HIS A 27 21.03 -19.12 -6.62
CA HIS A 27 20.23 -20.32 -6.48
C HIS A 27 19.01 -20.05 -7.33
N ALA A 28 18.84 -20.79 -8.43
CA ALA A 28 17.60 -20.78 -9.18
C ALA A 28 16.52 -21.13 -8.16
N ALA A 29 15.81 -20.10 -7.70
CA ALA A 29 14.80 -20.27 -6.67
C ALA A 29 13.79 -21.24 -7.27
N ASP A 30 13.47 -22.29 -6.53
CA ASP A 30 12.36 -23.18 -6.84
C ASP A 30 11.16 -22.29 -7.19
N PRO A 31 10.67 -22.32 -8.45
CA PRO A 31 9.57 -21.45 -8.88
C PRO A 31 8.30 -21.67 -8.07
N ASP A 32 8.19 -22.84 -7.41
CA ASP A 32 7.05 -23.20 -6.57
C ASP A 32 7.26 -22.84 -5.09
N ARG A 33 8.45 -22.39 -4.68
CA ARG A 33 8.71 -22.00 -3.28
C ARG A 33 7.90 -20.77 -2.88
N LYS A 34 7.01 -20.89 -1.91
CA LYS A 34 6.32 -19.71 -1.34
C LYS A 34 7.33 -18.74 -0.74
N LEU A 35 7.27 -17.46 -1.14
CA LEU A 35 8.12 -16.43 -0.56
C LEU A 35 7.68 -16.09 0.87
N GLY A 36 8.69 -15.88 1.73
CA GLY A 36 8.48 -15.65 3.15
C GLY A 36 8.31 -14.18 3.49
N TYR A 37 7.25 -13.88 4.22
CA TYR A 37 6.95 -12.57 4.77
C TYR A 37 7.37 -12.46 6.24
N ALA A 38 8.04 -11.38 6.59
CA ALA A 38 8.18 -10.93 7.96
C ALA A 38 7.15 -9.83 8.24
N ILE A 39 6.29 -10.03 9.23
CA ILE A 39 5.27 -9.03 9.62
C ILE A 39 5.83 -8.14 10.71
N VAL A 40 5.96 -6.83 10.40
CA VAL A 40 6.42 -5.81 11.34
C VAL A 40 5.22 -5.07 11.93
N GLY A 41 5.00 -5.25 13.23
CA GLY A 41 3.85 -4.68 13.92
C GLY A 41 2.75 -5.70 14.16
N LEU A 42 2.73 -6.27 15.37
CA LEU A 42 1.72 -7.23 15.82
C LEU A 42 0.55 -6.51 16.52
N GLY A 43 0.00 -5.50 15.85
CA GLY A 43 -1.23 -4.81 16.22
C GLY A 43 -2.48 -5.54 15.75
N GLY A 44 -3.68 -4.95 15.99
CA GLY A 44 -4.95 -5.56 15.60
C GLY A 44 -5.04 -5.91 14.11
N TYR A 45 -4.47 -5.07 13.21
CA TYR A 45 -4.47 -5.33 11.78
C TYR A 45 -3.49 -6.45 11.40
N GLY A 46 -2.24 -6.37 11.84
CA GLY A 46 -1.25 -7.42 11.55
C GLY A 46 -1.67 -8.79 12.06
N LEU A 47 -2.11 -8.87 13.32
CA LEU A 47 -2.52 -10.13 13.95
C LEU A 47 -3.90 -10.62 13.50
N GLY A 48 -4.88 -9.73 13.47
CA GLY A 48 -6.27 -10.11 13.26
C GLY A 48 -6.67 -10.24 11.80
N ILE A 49 -5.96 -9.54 10.92
CA ILE A 49 -6.31 -9.49 9.51
C ILE A 49 -5.23 -10.12 8.64
N ILE A 50 -3.97 -9.65 8.71
CA ILE A 50 -2.93 -10.04 7.74
C ILE A 50 -2.40 -11.45 7.98
N ILE A 51 -1.94 -11.77 9.19
CA ILE A 51 -1.32 -13.08 9.47
C ILE A 51 -2.25 -14.25 9.13
N PRO A 52 -3.56 -14.23 9.45
CA PRO A 52 -4.47 -15.31 9.06
C PRO A 52 -4.60 -15.52 7.55
N GLN A 53 -4.31 -14.49 6.73
CA GLN A 53 -4.47 -14.59 5.28
C GLN A 53 -3.41 -15.48 4.61
N PHE A 54 -2.28 -15.74 5.25
CA PHE A 54 -1.29 -16.65 4.69
C PHE A 54 -1.82 -18.08 4.46
N ALA A 55 -2.86 -18.48 5.20
CA ALA A 55 -3.56 -19.73 4.93
C ALA A 55 -4.30 -19.75 3.58
N ASN A 56 -4.65 -18.58 3.06
CA ASN A 56 -5.36 -18.38 1.79
C ASN A 56 -4.42 -18.07 0.61
N CYS A 57 -3.12 -17.87 0.87
CA CYS A 57 -2.14 -17.51 -0.15
C CYS A 57 -1.61 -18.73 -0.89
N GLN A 58 -1.42 -18.56 -2.20
CA GLN A 58 -0.81 -19.59 -3.05
C GLN A 58 0.71 -19.47 -3.10
N HIS A 59 1.23 -18.25 -3.08
CA HIS A 59 2.65 -17.93 -3.33
C HIS A 59 3.37 -17.35 -2.12
N SER A 60 2.64 -16.99 -1.06
CA SER A 60 3.15 -16.31 0.14
C SER A 60 3.04 -17.18 1.38
N ARG A 61 3.98 -17.04 2.33
CA ARG A 61 3.94 -17.67 3.65
C ARG A 61 4.40 -16.71 4.74
N LEU A 62 3.92 -16.90 5.95
CA LEU A 62 4.50 -16.24 7.12
C LEU A 62 5.86 -16.88 7.43
N ALA A 63 6.92 -16.07 7.55
CA ALA A 63 8.28 -16.54 7.81
C ALA A 63 8.88 -15.96 9.08
N ALA A 64 8.46 -14.76 9.49
CA ALA A 64 8.97 -14.11 10.69
C ALA A 64 7.98 -13.09 11.25
N VAL A 65 8.18 -12.72 12.50
CA VAL A 65 7.41 -11.67 13.18
C VAL A 65 8.35 -10.68 13.87
N VAL A 66 7.95 -9.40 13.86
CA VAL A 66 8.70 -8.29 14.47
C VAL A 66 7.78 -7.51 15.39
N SER A 67 8.13 -7.37 16.66
CA SER A 67 7.31 -6.66 17.65
C SER A 67 8.17 -5.98 18.72
N GLY A 68 7.73 -4.83 19.19
CA GLY A 68 8.26 -4.21 20.41
C GLY A 68 7.84 -4.92 21.71
N ASP A 69 6.92 -5.89 21.64
CA ASP A 69 6.46 -6.72 22.76
C ASP A 69 6.98 -8.16 22.56
N PRO A 70 8.06 -8.56 23.27
CA PRO A 70 8.70 -9.87 23.09
C PRO A 70 7.77 -11.06 23.42
N GLU A 71 6.95 -10.91 24.46
CA GLU A 71 6.04 -11.99 24.87
C GLU A 71 4.93 -12.21 23.85
N LYS A 72 4.43 -11.14 23.28
CA LYS A 72 3.50 -11.21 22.15
C LYS A 72 4.14 -11.89 20.93
N ALA A 73 5.36 -11.52 20.59
CA ALA A 73 6.08 -12.11 19.47
C ALA A 73 6.27 -13.62 19.65
N LYS A 74 6.68 -14.08 20.84
CA LYS A 74 6.83 -15.51 21.17
C LYS A 74 5.50 -16.27 21.05
N ARG A 75 4.41 -15.72 21.61
CA ARG A 75 3.09 -16.37 21.51
C ARG A 75 2.64 -16.52 20.07
N VAL A 76 2.80 -15.49 19.26
CA VAL A 76 2.45 -15.51 17.82
C VAL A 76 3.34 -16.50 17.07
N ALA A 77 4.64 -16.50 17.30
CA ALA A 77 5.57 -17.44 16.68
C ALA A 77 5.19 -18.90 17.00
N ALA A 78 4.91 -19.22 18.26
CA ALA A 78 4.45 -20.54 18.68
C ALA A 78 3.14 -20.94 18.01
N GLN A 79 2.16 -20.01 17.92
CA GLN A 79 0.86 -20.26 17.28
C GLN A 79 0.99 -20.63 15.81
N TYR A 80 1.95 -20.03 15.10
CA TYR A 80 2.16 -20.24 13.67
C TYR A 80 3.35 -21.15 13.33
N GLY A 81 3.91 -21.84 14.33
CA GLY A 81 5.00 -22.81 14.13
C GLY A 81 6.32 -22.18 13.68
N LEU A 82 6.57 -20.92 14.02
CA LEU A 82 7.82 -20.24 13.72
C LEU A 82 8.87 -20.56 14.79
N SER A 83 10.13 -20.72 14.39
CA SER A 83 11.25 -20.89 15.30
C SER A 83 11.62 -19.60 16.01
N ASP A 84 12.37 -19.71 17.12
CA ASP A 84 12.90 -18.53 17.83
C ASP A 84 13.76 -17.62 16.95
N LYS A 85 14.43 -18.17 15.95
CA LYS A 85 15.24 -17.42 14.95
C LYS A 85 14.40 -16.55 14.02
N ALA A 86 13.08 -16.75 14.00
CA ALA A 86 12.12 -15.96 13.22
C ALA A 86 11.48 -14.83 14.03
N ILE A 87 11.93 -14.59 15.27
CA ILE A 87 11.40 -13.57 16.18
C ILE A 87 12.38 -12.40 16.23
N TYR A 88 11.90 -11.22 15.87
CA TYR A 88 12.66 -9.98 15.90
C TYR A 88 11.94 -8.92 16.74
N ASN A 89 12.72 -7.95 17.21
CA ASN A 89 12.21 -6.69 17.77
C ASN A 89 12.68 -5.49 16.92
N TYR A 90 12.34 -4.28 17.35
CA TYR A 90 12.70 -3.08 16.59
C TYR A 90 14.20 -2.77 16.62
N ASP A 91 14.93 -3.20 17.67
CA ASP A 91 16.37 -2.93 17.82
C ASP A 91 17.19 -3.88 16.95
N ASN A 92 16.87 -5.18 16.96
CA ASN A 92 17.58 -6.18 16.18
C ASN A 92 17.02 -6.42 14.78
N PHE A 93 16.05 -5.60 14.34
CA PHE A 93 15.37 -5.76 13.04
C PHE A 93 16.33 -5.93 11.86
N ASP A 94 17.44 -5.20 11.84
CA ASP A 94 18.37 -5.20 10.69
C ASP A 94 19.08 -6.56 10.49
N THR A 95 19.09 -7.42 11.51
CA THR A 95 19.63 -8.79 11.39
C THR A 95 18.75 -9.71 10.53
N ILE A 96 17.56 -9.24 10.14
CA ILE A 96 16.66 -9.94 9.19
C ILE A 96 17.34 -10.17 7.83
N ARG A 97 18.40 -9.39 7.51
CA ARG A 97 19.21 -9.58 6.30
C ARG A 97 19.74 -11.00 6.18
N ASP A 98 20.14 -11.59 7.31
CA ASP A 98 20.80 -12.88 7.37
C ASP A 98 19.80 -14.06 7.41
N ASN A 99 18.51 -13.77 7.41
CA ASN A 99 17.47 -14.79 7.39
C ASN A 99 17.07 -15.12 5.94
N PRO A 100 17.46 -16.29 5.40
CA PRO A 100 17.14 -16.70 4.03
C PRO A 100 15.68 -17.07 3.83
N ASP A 101 14.93 -17.30 4.93
CA ASP A 101 13.51 -17.60 4.89
C ASP A 101 12.64 -16.35 4.67
N VAL A 102 13.19 -15.16 4.88
CA VAL A 102 12.50 -13.89 4.69
C VAL A 102 12.89 -13.27 3.36
N ASP A 103 11.94 -13.13 2.47
CA ASP A 103 12.08 -12.46 1.16
C ASP A 103 11.49 -11.05 1.20
N ILE A 104 10.41 -10.87 1.95
CA ILE A 104 9.58 -9.67 1.98
C ILE A 104 9.33 -9.24 3.42
N VAL A 105 9.42 -7.95 3.66
CA VAL A 105 8.99 -7.33 4.92
C VAL A 105 7.67 -6.60 4.70
N TYR A 106 6.67 -6.90 5.52
CA TYR A 106 5.39 -6.17 5.52
C TYR A 106 5.31 -5.26 6.74
N VAL A 107 5.30 -3.95 6.50
CA VAL A 107 5.25 -2.92 7.54
C VAL A 107 3.80 -2.60 7.89
N CYS A 108 3.34 -3.01 9.09
CA CYS A 108 1.98 -2.83 9.64
C CYS A 108 2.03 -2.01 10.94
N LEU A 109 2.75 -0.91 10.93
CA LEU A 109 3.02 -0.03 12.07
C LEU A 109 2.15 1.23 12.05
N PRO A 110 2.21 2.10 13.06
CA PRO A 110 1.73 3.48 12.93
C PRO A 110 2.44 4.22 11.79
N ASN A 111 1.71 5.11 11.11
CA ASN A 111 2.14 5.74 9.85
C ASN A 111 3.53 6.40 9.92
N SER A 112 3.85 7.05 11.05
CA SER A 112 5.16 7.72 11.24
C SER A 112 6.36 6.77 11.26
N MET A 113 6.13 5.47 11.45
CA MET A 113 7.19 4.45 11.46
C MET A 113 7.37 3.79 10.09
N HIS A 114 6.49 4.02 9.13
CA HIS A 114 6.52 3.37 7.82
C HIS A 114 7.82 3.65 7.07
N LYS A 115 8.27 4.91 7.04
CA LYS A 115 9.51 5.30 6.38
C LYS A 115 10.72 4.56 6.93
N GLU A 116 10.89 4.57 8.26
CA GLU A 116 12.05 3.97 8.90
C GLU A 116 12.16 2.48 8.55
N PHE A 117 11.09 1.72 8.82
CA PHE A 117 11.13 0.27 8.63
C PHE A 117 11.17 -0.15 7.16
N THR A 118 10.57 0.63 6.25
CA THR A 118 10.72 0.41 4.80
C THR A 118 12.18 0.59 4.36
N ILE A 119 12.84 1.67 4.78
CA ILE A 119 14.23 1.94 4.41
C ILE A 119 15.16 0.88 5.01
N ARG A 120 14.96 0.49 6.27
CA ARG A 120 15.75 -0.57 6.94
C ARG A 120 15.56 -1.92 6.23
N ALA A 121 14.32 -2.28 5.88
CA ALA A 121 14.05 -3.52 5.14
C ALA A 121 14.72 -3.53 3.77
N ALA A 122 14.63 -2.44 3.01
CA ALA A 122 15.31 -2.31 1.72
C ALA A 122 16.84 -2.45 1.85
N LYS A 123 17.45 -1.78 2.85
CA LYS A 123 18.89 -1.90 3.16
C LYS A 123 19.28 -3.30 3.61
N ALA A 124 18.36 -4.04 4.24
CA ALA A 124 18.55 -5.45 4.58
C ALA A 124 18.38 -6.38 3.36
N GLY A 125 18.18 -5.84 2.16
CA GLY A 125 18.04 -6.60 0.93
C GLY A 125 16.68 -7.27 0.74
N LYS A 126 15.65 -6.87 1.50
CA LYS A 126 14.30 -7.45 1.44
C LYS A 126 13.37 -6.58 0.57
N HIS A 127 12.47 -7.21 -0.17
CA HIS A 127 11.35 -6.51 -0.80
C HIS A 127 10.40 -5.99 0.28
N VAL A 128 9.62 -4.95 -0.03
CA VAL A 128 8.81 -4.30 0.99
C VAL A 128 7.36 -4.19 0.55
N MET A 129 6.47 -4.57 1.46
CA MET A 129 5.07 -4.18 1.46
C MET A 129 4.86 -3.23 2.64
N CYS A 130 4.20 -2.11 2.42
CA CYS A 130 3.92 -1.12 3.46
C CYS A 130 2.43 -0.81 3.49
N GLU A 131 1.83 -0.73 4.68
CA GLU A 131 0.43 -0.31 4.81
C GLU A 131 0.19 1.12 4.31
N LYS A 132 -1.06 1.36 3.92
CA LYS A 132 -1.57 2.70 3.62
C LYS A 132 -1.89 3.46 4.93
N PRO A 133 -1.76 4.80 4.95
CA PRO A 133 -1.08 5.63 3.97
C PRO A 133 0.42 5.31 3.95
N MET A 134 1.05 5.50 2.79
CA MET A 134 2.46 5.12 2.60
C MET A 134 3.39 5.72 3.66
N ALA A 135 3.18 7.00 4.02
CA ALA A 135 3.95 7.70 5.04
C ALA A 135 3.12 8.87 5.60
N VAL A 136 3.75 9.78 6.35
CA VAL A 136 3.09 10.98 6.89
C VAL A 136 3.40 12.26 6.10
N SER A 137 4.22 12.16 5.05
CA SER A 137 4.54 13.27 4.15
C SER A 137 5.05 12.80 2.79
N VAL A 138 4.97 13.69 1.79
CA VAL A 138 5.55 13.50 0.44
C VAL A 138 7.04 13.18 0.52
N ALA A 139 7.81 13.96 1.29
CA ALA A 139 9.26 13.75 1.44
C ALA A 139 9.60 12.37 2.01
N GLU A 140 8.78 11.82 2.90
CA GLU A 140 8.96 10.47 3.42
C GLU A 140 8.68 9.41 2.36
N CYS A 141 7.62 9.57 1.57
CA CYS A 141 7.32 8.69 0.44
C CYS A 141 8.47 8.65 -0.57
N GLU A 142 8.99 9.81 -0.94
CA GLU A 142 10.12 9.93 -1.88
C GLU A 142 11.38 9.23 -1.33
N ALA A 143 11.66 9.37 -0.04
CA ALA A 143 12.77 8.68 0.61
C ALA A 143 12.61 7.15 0.61
N MET A 144 11.39 6.65 0.83
CA MET A 144 11.07 5.20 0.77
C MET A 144 11.27 4.65 -0.64
N ILE A 145 10.76 5.33 -1.66
CA ILE A 145 10.93 4.96 -3.06
C ILE A 145 12.42 4.92 -3.44
N ALA A 146 13.14 5.98 -3.09
CA ALA A 146 14.58 6.09 -3.40
C ALA A 146 15.39 4.95 -2.74
N ALA A 147 15.08 4.61 -1.48
CA ALA A 147 15.78 3.53 -0.77
C ALA A 147 15.52 2.16 -1.40
N CYS A 148 14.25 1.85 -1.73
CA CYS A 148 13.92 0.58 -2.37
C CYS A 148 14.53 0.47 -3.77
N LYS A 149 14.50 1.56 -4.56
CA LYS A 149 15.14 1.63 -5.87
C LYS A 149 16.66 1.43 -5.79
N ALA A 150 17.32 2.12 -4.85
CA ALA A 150 18.77 1.99 -4.65
C ALA A 150 19.18 0.56 -4.25
N ALA A 151 18.33 -0.14 -3.49
CA ALA A 151 18.55 -1.53 -3.10
C ALA A 151 18.10 -2.54 -4.17
N ASN A 152 17.55 -2.12 -5.29
CA ASN A 152 16.90 -2.97 -6.30
C ASN A 152 15.85 -3.89 -5.66
N ARG A 153 14.96 -3.33 -4.85
CA ARG A 153 13.86 -4.04 -4.17
C ARG A 153 12.53 -3.42 -4.53
N LYS A 154 11.52 -4.26 -4.73
CA LYS A 154 10.15 -3.81 -5.01
C LYS A 154 9.56 -3.19 -3.76
N LEU A 155 8.78 -2.12 -3.94
CA LEU A 155 7.96 -1.48 -2.92
C LEU A 155 6.50 -1.50 -3.36
N MET A 156 5.65 -2.10 -2.55
CA MET A 156 4.19 -2.14 -2.77
C MET A 156 3.46 -1.54 -1.57
N ILE A 157 2.39 -0.80 -1.83
CA ILE A 157 1.55 -0.23 -0.78
C ILE A 157 0.27 -1.03 -0.65
N GLY A 158 -0.19 -1.25 0.58
CA GLY A 158 -1.30 -2.12 0.95
C GLY A 158 -2.68 -1.57 0.59
N TYR A 159 -2.92 -1.22 -0.67
CA TYR A 159 -4.22 -0.78 -1.18
C TYR A 159 -5.09 -1.98 -1.55
N ARG A 160 -5.63 -2.67 -0.55
CA ARG A 160 -6.39 -3.91 -0.72
C ARG A 160 -7.59 -3.83 -1.68
N CYS A 161 -8.20 -2.63 -1.85
CA CYS A 161 -9.34 -2.45 -2.75
C CYS A 161 -8.99 -2.70 -4.22
N HIS A 162 -7.72 -2.58 -4.60
CA HIS A 162 -7.23 -2.97 -5.93
C HIS A 162 -7.20 -4.49 -6.17
N PHE A 163 -7.53 -5.29 -5.17
CA PHE A 163 -7.60 -6.75 -5.20
C PHE A 163 -8.97 -7.28 -4.75
N GLU A 164 -9.90 -6.38 -4.42
CA GLU A 164 -11.23 -6.71 -3.92
C GLU A 164 -12.22 -6.83 -5.08
N ALA A 165 -12.95 -7.95 -5.13
CA ALA A 165 -13.76 -8.34 -6.27
C ALA A 165 -14.80 -7.29 -6.70
N PHE A 166 -15.52 -6.69 -5.75
CA PHE A 166 -16.56 -5.68 -6.05
C PHE A 166 -15.97 -4.39 -6.59
N ASN A 167 -14.83 -3.93 -6.05
CA ASN A 167 -14.14 -2.75 -6.53
C ASN A 167 -13.55 -2.99 -7.93
N LEU A 168 -12.96 -4.16 -8.18
CA LEU A 168 -12.46 -4.53 -9.51
C LEU A 168 -13.57 -4.56 -10.55
N GLU A 169 -14.73 -5.15 -10.22
CA GLU A 169 -15.88 -5.19 -11.11
C GLU A 169 -16.45 -3.80 -11.35
N ALA A 170 -16.52 -2.94 -10.34
CA ALA A 170 -16.94 -1.54 -10.49
C ALA A 170 -16.05 -0.78 -11.48
N VAL A 171 -14.72 -0.95 -11.39
CA VAL A 171 -13.76 -0.37 -12.35
C VAL A 171 -13.98 -0.93 -13.76
N ARG A 172 -14.16 -2.25 -13.89
CA ARG A 172 -14.45 -2.88 -15.18
C ARG A 172 -15.72 -2.32 -15.82
N LEU A 173 -16.78 -2.18 -15.03
CA LEU A 173 -18.04 -1.58 -15.49
C LEU A 173 -17.89 -0.10 -15.86
N ALA A 174 -17.12 0.68 -15.07
CA ALA A 174 -16.82 2.07 -15.38
C ALA A 174 -16.12 2.23 -16.73
N ASN A 175 -15.25 1.27 -17.09
CA ASN A 175 -14.50 1.26 -18.35
C ASN A 175 -15.28 0.62 -19.53
N SER A 176 -16.36 -0.12 -19.25
CA SER A 176 -17.15 -0.80 -20.31
C SER A 176 -18.06 0.12 -21.13
N GLY A 177 -18.19 1.40 -20.73
CA GLY A 177 -19.12 2.34 -21.32
C GLY A 177 -20.57 2.14 -20.88
N VAL A 178 -20.85 1.26 -19.92
CA VAL A 178 -22.21 0.97 -19.44
C VAL A 178 -22.92 2.22 -18.90
N ILE A 179 -22.18 3.12 -18.27
CA ILE A 179 -22.73 4.38 -17.72
C ILE A 179 -22.60 5.58 -18.67
N GLY A 180 -22.01 5.40 -19.86
CA GLY A 180 -21.72 6.49 -20.80
C GLY A 180 -20.53 7.34 -20.36
N THR A 181 -20.57 8.64 -20.66
CA THR A 181 -19.55 9.60 -20.25
C THR A 181 -19.66 9.89 -18.76
N ARG A 182 -18.56 9.71 -18.02
CA ARG A 182 -18.48 10.00 -16.57
C ARG A 182 -18.79 11.49 -16.33
N LYS A 183 -19.56 11.80 -15.31
CA LYS A 183 -20.01 13.17 -14.98
C LYS A 183 -19.71 13.57 -13.55
N TYR A 184 -19.82 12.64 -12.61
CA TYR A 184 -19.72 12.93 -11.19
C TYR A 184 -19.26 11.70 -10.42
N PHE A 185 -18.37 11.90 -9.47
CA PHE A 185 -17.94 10.90 -8.50
C PHE A 185 -18.29 11.36 -7.09
N ARG A 186 -18.70 10.42 -6.23
CA ARG A 186 -18.93 10.66 -4.81
C ARG A 186 -18.39 9.49 -3.99
N SER A 187 -17.70 9.79 -2.89
CA SER A 187 -17.28 8.75 -1.96
C SER A 187 -17.20 9.26 -0.53
N GLU A 188 -17.78 8.49 0.39
CA GLU A 188 -17.92 8.85 1.79
C GLU A 188 -17.48 7.69 2.66
N HIS A 189 -16.52 7.94 3.55
CA HIS A 189 -15.99 6.94 4.46
C HIS A 189 -15.92 7.47 5.88
N GLY A 190 -16.42 6.70 6.82
CA GLY A 190 -16.37 7.04 8.23
C GLY A 190 -16.58 5.83 9.12
N PHE A 191 -16.10 5.93 10.33
CA PHE A 191 -16.42 5.02 11.42
C PHE A 191 -16.28 5.74 12.75
N ILE A 192 -16.97 5.25 13.79
CA ILE A 192 -16.90 5.86 15.11
C ILE A 192 -15.59 5.45 15.79
N GLN A 193 -14.67 6.39 15.91
CA GLN A 193 -13.45 6.22 16.70
C GLN A 193 -13.75 6.55 18.17
N GLY A 194 -13.96 5.49 18.98
CA GLY A 194 -14.44 5.66 20.36
C GLY A 194 -13.36 5.88 21.42
N ASP A 195 -12.12 5.44 21.17
CA ASP A 195 -11.04 5.43 22.16
C ASP A 195 -10.04 6.57 21.92
N PRO A 196 -9.99 7.61 22.78
CA PRO A 196 -9.10 8.75 22.61
C PRO A 196 -7.61 8.41 22.76
N SER A 197 -7.26 7.25 23.30
CA SER A 197 -5.86 6.80 23.47
C SER A 197 -5.25 6.24 22.20
N ARG A 198 -6.05 5.98 21.18
CA ARG A 198 -5.59 5.35 19.92
C ARG A 198 -4.52 6.20 19.23
N TRP A 199 -3.49 5.56 18.73
CA TRP A 199 -2.39 6.20 18.01
C TRP A 199 -2.86 7.00 16.78
N ARG A 200 -3.99 6.61 16.17
CA ARG A 200 -4.61 7.32 15.04
C ARG A 200 -5.05 8.74 15.39
N LEU A 201 -5.30 9.01 16.68
CA LEU A 201 -5.69 10.31 17.20
C LEU A 201 -4.49 11.14 17.70
N LYS A 202 -3.26 10.61 17.51
CA LYS A 202 -2.00 11.28 17.85
C LYS A 202 -1.30 11.70 16.56
N ARG A 203 -1.29 13.02 16.27
CA ARG A 203 -0.72 13.57 15.03
C ARG A 203 0.73 13.10 14.78
N ALA A 204 1.54 13.04 15.82
CA ALA A 204 2.93 12.57 15.71
C ALA A 204 3.06 11.14 15.22
N LEU A 205 2.04 10.30 15.39
CA LEU A 205 2.04 8.89 14.96
C LEU A 205 1.27 8.68 13.67
N SER A 206 0.18 9.41 13.48
CA SER A 206 -0.74 9.21 12.36
C SER A 206 -0.49 10.15 11.17
N GLY A 207 0.13 11.31 11.40
CA GLY A 207 0.28 12.38 10.42
C GLY A 207 -0.97 13.24 10.20
N GLY A 208 -2.16 12.75 10.61
CA GLY A 208 -3.46 13.41 10.50
C GLY A 208 -4.57 12.53 11.05
N GLY A 209 -5.82 12.91 10.85
CA GLY A 209 -6.99 12.23 11.40
C GLY A 209 -7.69 11.34 10.38
N SER A 210 -9.00 11.59 10.20
CA SER A 210 -9.86 10.75 9.37
C SER A 210 -9.42 10.69 7.90
N LEU A 211 -8.85 11.76 7.35
CA LEU A 211 -8.35 11.77 5.98
C LEU A 211 -7.25 10.73 5.77
N MET A 212 -6.25 10.72 6.65
CA MET A 212 -5.11 9.79 6.57
C MET A 212 -5.53 8.33 6.73
N ASP A 213 -6.48 8.04 7.61
CA ASP A 213 -6.85 6.67 7.94
C ASP A 213 -7.94 6.10 7.02
N ILE A 214 -9.06 6.81 6.89
CA ILE A 214 -10.24 6.30 6.18
C ILE A 214 -10.57 7.12 4.92
N GLY A 215 -10.27 8.41 4.89
CA GLY A 215 -10.51 9.28 3.74
C GLY A 215 -9.65 8.93 2.54
N ILE A 216 -8.49 8.33 2.77
CA ILE A 216 -7.64 7.79 1.70
C ILE A 216 -8.36 6.76 0.82
N TYR A 217 -9.36 6.04 1.33
CA TYR A 217 -10.19 5.16 0.50
C TYR A 217 -11.03 5.96 -0.50
N ALA A 218 -11.64 7.08 -0.06
CA ALA A 218 -12.40 7.95 -0.97
C ALA A 218 -11.48 8.58 -2.02
N LEU A 219 -10.31 9.07 -1.60
CA LEU A 219 -9.32 9.66 -2.48
C LEU A 219 -8.81 8.65 -3.52
N ASN A 220 -8.33 7.50 -3.10
CA ASN A 220 -7.82 6.47 -3.99
C ASN A 220 -8.92 5.93 -4.92
N ALA A 221 -10.16 5.75 -4.40
CA ALA A 221 -11.31 5.33 -5.21
C ALA A 221 -11.65 6.35 -6.30
N SER A 222 -11.54 7.65 -6.02
CA SER A 222 -11.81 8.69 -7.03
C SER A 222 -10.89 8.54 -8.24
N ARG A 223 -9.63 8.19 -8.02
CA ARG A 223 -8.62 8.01 -9.06
C ARG A 223 -8.83 6.73 -9.86
N TYR A 224 -8.98 5.57 -9.22
CA TYR A 224 -9.17 4.33 -9.98
C TYR A 224 -10.56 4.19 -10.63
N MET A 225 -11.60 4.82 -10.09
CA MET A 225 -12.95 4.80 -10.68
C MET A 225 -13.10 5.77 -11.86
N THR A 226 -12.46 6.94 -11.78
CA THR A 226 -12.43 7.89 -12.90
C THR A 226 -11.40 7.50 -13.96
N GLY A 227 -10.32 6.83 -13.57
CA GLY A 227 -9.16 6.54 -14.43
C GLY A 227 -8.32 7.78 -14.72
N GLU A 228 -8.44 8.82 -13.89
CA GLU A 228 -7.77 10.11 -14.05
C GLU A 228 -7.10 10.56 -12.75
N GLU A 229 -6.11 11.43 -12.85
CA GLU A 229 -5.52 12.13 -11.72
C GLU A 229 -6.18 13.50 -11.55
N PRO A 230 -6.53 13.92 -10.32
CA PRO A 230 -7.08 15.25 -10.08
C PRO A 230 -6.08 16.35 -10.43
N VAL A 231 -6.55 17.48 -10.96
CA VAL A 231 -5.75 18.66 -11.26
C VAL A 231 -5.89 19.78 -10.23
N ALA A 232 -6.92 19.71 -9.39
CA ALA A 232 -7.13 20.66 -8.30
C ALA A 232 -7.99 20.05 -7.20
N VAL A 233 -7.86 20.61 -6.00
CA VAL A 233 -8.66 20.24 -4.83
C VAL A 233 -9.21 21.47 -4.12
N TYR A 234 -10.40 21.33 -3.49
CA TYR A 234 -10.94 22.28 -2.53
C TYR A 234 -11.45 21.50 -1.31
N ALA A 235 -11.18 21.98 -0.09
CA ALA A 235 -11.49 21.22 1.11
C ALA A 235 -11.94 22.08 2.29
N HIS A 236 -12.76 21.45 3.15
CA HIS A 236 -13.21 21.97 4.44
C HIS A 236 -12.92 20.98 5.56
N GLU A 237 -12.27 21.43 6.60
CA GLU A 237 -12.16 20.69 7.86
C GLU A 237 -13.26 21.14 8.82
N VAL A 238 -13.93 20.18 9.45
CA VAL A 238 -14.92 20.43 10.50
C VAL A 238 -14.59 19.54 11.70
N THR A 239 -14.13 20.18 12.79
CA THR A 239 -13.65 19.46 13.96
C THR A 239 -14.05 20.18 15.24
N ASP A 240 -14.76 19.49 16.12
CA ASP A 240 -14.97 19.97 17.49
C ASP A 240 -13.72 19.69 18.33
N ARG A 241 -12.93 20.73 18.57
CA ARG A 241 -11.70 20.64 19.38
C ARG A 241 -11.94 20.47 20.88
N SER A 242 -13.19 20.59 21.36
CA SER A 242 -13.56 20.28 22.74
C SER A 242 -13.69 18.77 22.98
N ASP A 243 -13.91 17.98 21.93
CA ASP A 243 -13.91 16.53 22.03
C ASP A 243 -12.47 16.02 22.22
N PRO A 244 -12.17 15.26 23.30
CA PRO A 244 -10.81 14.78 23.61
C PRO A 244 -10.23 13.87 22.52
N ARG A 245 -11.04 13.30 21.66
CA ARG A 245 -10.57 12.49 20.52
C ARG A 245 -9.87 13.33 19.47
N PHE A 246 -10.27 14.58 19.29
CA PHE A 246 -9.89 15.42 18.17
C PHE A 246 -9.04 16.64 18.52
N HIS A 247 -8.33 16.61 19.68
CA HIS A 247 -7.42 17.70 20.05
C HIS A 247 -6.25 17.88 19.06
N GLU A 248 -5.73 16.78 18.52
CA GLU A 248 -4.52 16.79 17.67
C GLU A 248 -4.82 16.63 16.18
N VAL A 249 -5.91 15.93 15.84
CA VAL A 249 -6.24 15.55 14.45
C VAL A 249 -7.66 15.95 14.10
N GLU A 250 -8.00 15.99 12.82
CA GLU A 250 -9.36 16.28 12.39
C GLU A 250 -10.31 15.08 12.61
N ASP A 251 -11.57 15.44 12.96
CA ASP A 251 -12.69 14.50 12.93
C ASP A 251 -13.15 14.28 11.50
N ARG A 252 -13.56 15.37 10.84
CA ARG A 252 -14.15 15.33 9.52
C ARG A 252 -13.43 16.28 8.56
N ILE A 253 -13.22 15.78 7.33
CA ILE A 253 -12.81 16.59 6.21
C ILE A 253 -13.67 16.25 4.99
N GLU A 254 -14.18 17.27 4.33
CA GLU A 254 -14.88 17.18 3.06
C GLU A 254 -14.00 17.82 1.99
N PHE A 255 -13.90 17.18 0.82
CA PHE A 255 -13.05 17.68 -0.25
C PHE A 255 -13.63 17.39 -1.63
N GLU A 256 -13.46 18.33 -2.51
CA GLU A 256 -13.76 18.23 -3.93
C GLU A 256 -12.47 18.06 -4.74
N LEU A 257 -12.55 17.23 -5.77
CA LEU A 257 -11.49 16.94 -6.70
C LEU A 257 -11.94 17.31 -8.11
N GLU A 258 -11.14 18.10 -8.82
CA GLU A 258 -11.39 18.44 -10.22
C GLU A 258 -10.53 17.56 -11.12
N PHE A 259 -11.17 16.89 -12.08
CA PHE A 259 -10.51 16.02 -13.03
C PHE A 259 -10.40 16.66 -14.42
N PRO A 260 -9.40 16.32 -15.25
CA PRO A 260 -9.22 16.89 -16.59
C PRO A 260 -10.43 16.75 -17.51
N SER A 261 -11.20 15.67 -17.36
CA SER A 261 -12.44 15.44 -18.13
C SER A 261 -13.61 16.36 -17.76
N GLY A 262 -13.46 17.16 -16.69
CA GLY A 262 -14.54 17.96 -16.10
C GLY A 262 -15.41 17.18 -15.09
N VAL A 263 -15.07 15.95 -14.77
CA VAL A 263 -15.67 15.23 -13.65
C VAL A 263 -15.32 15.96 -12.36
N ILE A 264 -16.29 16.10 -11.47
CA ILE A 264 -16.08 16.57 -10.09
C ILE A 264 -16.22 15.37 -9.16
N GLY A 265 -15.25 15.17 -8.29
CA GLY A 265 -15.29 14.19 -7.20
C GLY A 265 -15.65 14.88 -5.89
N SER A 266 -16.76 14.50 -5.24
CA SER A 266 -17.12 14.96 -3.90
C SER A 266 -16.83 13.84 -2.89
N CYS A 267 -15.95 14.11 -1.95
CA CYS A 267 -15.42 13.12 -1.02
C CYS A 267 -15.53 13.59 0.43
N MET A 268 -15.69 12.65 1.35
CA MET A 268 -15.78 12.94 2.78
C MET A 268 -15.16 11.82 3.60
N SER A 269 -14.50 12.19 4.69
CA SER A 269 -14.10 11.26 5.75
C SER A 269 -14.46 11.79 7.13
N MET A 270 -14.79 10.87 8.07
CA MET A 270 -15.07 11.24 9.46
C MET A 270 -14.81 10.09 10.44
N TYR A 271 -14.56 10.47 11.71
CA TYR A 271 -14.42 9.58 12.85
C TYR A 271 -15.63 9.61 13.83
N SER A 272 -16.66 10.39 13.51
CA SER A 272 -17.84 10.57 14.36
C SER A 272 -19.09 9.86 13.88
N ALA A 273 -19.10 9.30 12.66
CA ALA A 273 -20.22 8.52 12.13
C ALA A 273 -19.74 7.41 11.19
N ASN A 274 -20.60 6.38 11.03
CA ASN A 274 -20.34 5.28 10.11
C ASN A 274 -20.84 5.62 8.72
N GLN A 275 -19.97 5.49 7.70
CA GLN A 275 -20.31 5.58 6.29
C GLN A 275 -19.31 4.79 5.46
N ASN A 276 -19.76 4.18 4.36
CA ASN A 276 -18.91 3.39 3.49
C ASN A 276 -19.54 3.27 2.10
N HIS A 277 -19.38 4.32 1.28
CA HIS A 277 -20.10 4.49 0.02
C HIS A 277 -19.20 5.00 -1.09
N ILE A 278 -19.40 4.48 -2.30
CA ILE A 278 -18.82 4.96 -3.56
C ILE A 278 -19.93 5.02 -4.62
N LEU A 279 -20.01 6.13 -5.34
CA LEU A 279 -20.92 6.36 -6.45
C LEU A 279 -20.16 6.98 -7.63
N LEU A 280 -20.27 6.39 -8.81
CA LEU A 280 -19.85 6.99 -10.08
C LEU A 280 -21.06 7.15 -11.00
N MET A 281 -21.32 8.37 -11.42
CA MET A 281 -22.43 8.71 -12.32
C MET A 281 -21.93 9.08 -13.71
N GLY A 282 -22.59 8.58 -14.71
CA GLY A 282 -22.44 8.97 -16.11
C GLY A 282 -23.74 9.48 -16.71
N ASP A 283 -23.70 9.94 -17.97
CA ASP A 283 -24.86 10.46 -18.69
C ASP A 283 -25.90 9.40 -19.07
N LYS A 284 -25.56 8.10 -18.94
CA LYS A 284 -26.47 6.98 -19.27
C LYS A 284 -26.79 6.09 -18.08
N GLY A 285 -26.09 6.24 -16.97
CA GLY A 285 -26.27 5.37 -15.82
C GLY A 285 -25.35 5.67 -14.66
N ARG A 286 -25.32 4.74 -13.70
CA ARG A 286 -24.46 4.86 -12.51
C ARG A 286 -23.96 3.51 -12.03
N ILE A 287 -22.88 3.54 -11.26
CA ILE A 287 -22.28 2.42 -10.52
C ILE A 287 -22.23 2.85 -9.07
N GLU A 288 -22.64 1.98 -8.16
CA GLU A 288 -22.75 2.30 -6.73
C GLU A 288 -22.32 1.10 -5.90
N LEU A 289 -21.46 1.35 -4.89
CA LEU A 289 -21.04 0.35 -3.92
C LEU A 289 -21.43 0.81 -2.51
N GLU A 290 -22.15 -0.04 -1.75
CA GLU A 290 -22.53 0.21 -0.36
C GLU A 290 -22.83 -1.09 0.40
N PRO A 291 -22.00 -1.55 1.38
CA PRO A 291 -20.68 -1.02 1.68
C PRO A 291 -19.72 -1.18 0.49
N ALA A 292 -18.77 -0.23 0.35
CA ALA A 292 -17.84 -0.18 -0.77
C ALA A 292 -16.48 -0.83 -0.44
N THR A 293 -15.98 -0.57 0.78
CA THR A 293 -14.63 -0.96 1.19
C THR A 293 -14.64 -1.71 2.54
N GLY A 294 -15.71 -2.44 2.84
CA GLY A 294 -15.81 -3.31 4.00
C GLY A 294 -14.78 -4.43 3.98
N TYR A 295 -14.57 -5.06 5.13
CA TYR A 295 -13.77 -6.30 5.22
C TYR A 295 -14.56 -7.53 4.80
N GLY A 296 -15.82 -7.34 4.45
CA GLY A 296 -16.76 -8.30 3.93
C GLY A 296 -18.12 -7.65 3.74
N GLY A 297 -19.02 -8.32 3.01
CA GLY A 297 -20.38 -7.84 2.78
C GLY A 297 -20.48 -6.64 1.84
N ASN A 298 -19.45 -6.34 1.04
CA ASN A 298 -19.52 -5.33 -0.01
C ASN A 298 -20.62 -5.68 -1.01
N ARG A 299 -21.28 -4.65 -1.55
CA ARG A 299 -22.34 -4.80 -2.54
C ARG A 299 -22.14 -3.80 -3.66
N LEU A 300 -22.54 -4.19 -4.85
CA LEU A 300 -22.38 -3.40 -6.08
C LEU A 300 -23.71 -3.35 -6.83
N TRP A 301 -24.09 -2.16 -7.24
CA TRP A 301 -25.19 -1.93 -8.17
C TRP A 301 -24.69 -1.18 -9.40
N ALA A 302 -25.22 -1.56 -10.56
CA ALA A 302 -24.98 -0.83 -11.78
C ALA A 302 -26.25 -0.83 -12.66
N GLY A 303 -26.42 0.21 -13.45
CA GLY A 303 -27.55 0.26 -14.35
C GLY A 303 -27.67 1.55 -15.13
N ARG A 304 -28.68 1.56 -16.05
CA ARG A 304 -28.98 2.66 -16.98
C ARG A 304 -30.40 3.16 -16.78
N ASN A 305 -30.65 4.41 -17.16
CA ASN A 305 -31.98 4.99 -17.27
C ASN A 305 -32.84 4.81 -16.00
N GLY A 306 -32.24 5.01 -14.83
CA GLY A 306 -32.91 4.90 -13.54
C GLY A 306 -33.13 3.47 -13.04
N ARG A 307 -32.80 2.45 -13.82
CA ARG A 307 -32.83 1.04 -13.38
C ARG A 307 -31.46 0.60 -12.95
N GLN A 308 -31.38 0.02 -11.75
CA GLN A 308 -30.15 -0.58 -11.22
C GLN A 308 -30.40 -2.04 -10.91
N ASN A 309 -29.39 -2.86 -11.17
CA ASN A 309 -29.34 -4.25 -10.76
C ASN A 309 -28.18 -4.45 -9.80
N GLU A 310 -28.38 -5.28 -8.81
CA GLU A 310 -27.28 -5.76 -7.97
C GLU A 310 -26.38 -6.70 -8.78
N ILE A 311 -25.10 -6.51 -8.68
CA ILE A 311 -24.09 -7.24 -9.45
C ILE A 311 -23.30 -8.15 -8.49
N THR A 312 -23.26 -9.41 -8.80
CA THR A 312 -22.33 -10.35 -8.17
C THR A 312 -21.06 -10.38 -9.01
N PRO A 313 -19.91 -9.91 -8.49
CA PRO A 313 -18.68 -9.91 -9.26
C PRO A 313 -18.12 -11.33 -9.43
N PRO A 314 -17.29 -11.58 -10.46
CA PRO A 314 -16.47 -12.78 -10.49
C PRO A 314 -15.49 -12.79 -9.30
N PRO A 315 -14.94 -13.95 -8.94
CA PRO A 315 -13.89 -14.01 -7.91
C PRO A 315 -12.74 -13.05 -8.22
N GLY A 316 -12.19 -12.45 -7.17
CA GLY A 316 -10.99 -11.62 -7.27
C GLY A 316 -9.72 -12.44 -7.55
N PRO A 317 -8.54 -11.78 -7.64
CA PRO A 317 -7.27 -12.44 -7.98
C PRO A 317 -6.76 -13.39 -6.89
N GLY A 318 -7.37 -13.41 -5.71
CA GLY A 318 -7.04 -14.33 -4.61
C GLY A 318 -8.30 -14.76 -3.87
N ALA A 319 -8.18 -15.72 -2.97
CA ALA A 319 -9.29 -16.19 -2.14
C ALA A 319 -9.90 -15.05 -1.28
N THR A 320 -9.09 -14.05 -0.98
CA THR A 320 -9.49 -12.78 -0.36
C THR A 320 -8.69 -11.63 -0.98
N ALA A 321 -9.14 -10.40 -0.81
CA ALA A 321 -8.39 -9.22 -1.26
C ALA A 321 -6.97 -9.16 -0.67
N TRP A 322 -6.81 -9.55 0.58
CA TRP A 322 -5.50 -9.58 1.25
C TRP A 322 -4.59 -10.69 0.72
N ALA A 323 -5.13 -11.89 0.51
CA ALA A 323 -4.35 -12.96 -0.11
C ALA A 323 -3.92 -12.58 -1.53
N GLY A 324 -4.82 -12.00 -2.32
CA GLY A 324 -4.51 -11.51 -3.66
C GLY A 324 -3.40 -10.46 -3.66
N GLN A 325 -3.43 -9.50 -2.74
CA GLN A 325 -2.37 -8.48 -2.67
C GLN A 325 -1.02 -9.05 -2.19
N LEU A 326 -1.02 -10.02 -1.25
CA LEU A 326 0.21 -10.67 -0.79
C LEU A 326 0.85 -11.48 -1.93
N ASP A 327 0.06 -12.27 -2.64
CA ASP A 327 0.55 -13.11 -3.75
C ASP A 327 0.97 -12.26 -4.95
N HIS A 328 0.27 -11.16 -5.24
CA HIS A 328 0.64 -10.24 -6.33
C HIS A 328 2.07 -9.69 -6.18
N LEU A 329 2.50 -9.32 -4.98
CA LEU A 329 3.88 -8.86 -4.79
C LEU A 329 4.89 -9.98 -5.09
N VAL A 330 4.58 -11.23 -4.72
CA VAL A 330 5.43 -12.39 -5.05
C VAL A 330 5.51 -12.59 -6.56
N GLU A 331 4.38 -12.52 -7.27
CA GLU A 331 4.34 -12.59 -8.73
C GLU A 331 5.18 -11.48 -9.37
N CYS A 332 5.05 -10.23 -8.87
CA CYS A 332 5.85 -9.10 -9.34
C CYS A 332 7.36 -9.30 -9.13
N ILE A 333 7.76 -9.92 -8.01
CA ILE A 333 9.16 -10.24 -7.72
C ILE A 333 9.68 -11.29 -8.70
N ARG A 334 8.93 -12.37 -8.91
CA ARG A 334 9.31 -13.47 -9.81
C ARG A 334 9.42 -13.01 -11.26
N ASP A 335 8.44 -12.25 -11.72
CA ASP A 335 8.35 -11.77 -13.09
C ASP A 335 9.15 -10.48 -13.33
N ASN A 336 9.77 -9.95 -12.31
CA ASN A 336 10.43 -8.63 -12.32
C ASN A 336 9.54 -7.51 -12.85
N LYS A 337 8.25 -7.51 -12.49
CA LYS A 337 7.26 -6.48 -12.83
C LYS A 337 7.10 -5.49 -11.68
N GLU A 338 6.61 -4.29 -11.98
CA GLU A 338 6.22 -3.34 -10.92
C GLU A 338 4.83 -3.71 -10.37
N PRO A 339 4.64 -3.62 -9.02
CA PRO A 339 3.34 -3.83 -8.42
C PRO A 339 2.33 -2.77 -8.87
N ILE A 340 1.06 -3.18 -9.05
CA ILE A 340 -0.02 -2.24 -9.45
C ILE A 340 -0.24 -1.12 -8.42
N THR A 341 0.08 -1.36 -7.16
CA THR A 341 0.06 -0.37 -6.09
C THR A 341 1.48 -0.10 -5.57
N GLY A 342 2.39 0.22 -6.48
CA GLY A 342 3.78 0.54 -6.15
C GLY A 342 3.94 1.82 -5.33
N GLY A 343 5.18 2.16 -4.97
CA GLY A 343 5.48 3.35 -4.19
C GLY A 343 4.97 4.65 -4.81
N GLU A 344 4.99 4.76 -6.15
CA GLU A 344 4.47 5.94 -6.87
C GLU A 344 2.94 6.12 -6.68
N GLU A 345 2.19 5.03 -6.51
CA GLU A 345 0.76 5.11 -6.19
C GLU A 345 0.54 5.77 -4.82
N GLY A 346 1.29 5.34 -3.80
CA GLY A 346 1.23 5.95 -2.48
C GLY A 346 1.71 7.41 -2.46
N LEU A 347 2.72 7.73 -3.26
CA LEU A 347 3.23 9.10 -3.40
C LEU A 347 2.18 10.04 -4.01
N ARG A 348 1.43 9.59 -5.04
CA ARG A 348 0.34 10.38 -5.63
C ARG A 348 -0.74 10.70 -4.61
N ASP A 349 -1.20 9.70 -3.86
CA ASP A 349 -2.18 9.94 -2.79
C ASP A 349 -1.64 10.90 -1.71
N MET A 350 -0.38 10.79 -1.32
CA MET A 350 0.19 11.68 -0.31
C MET A 350 0.28 13.14 -0.79
N ARG A 351 0.63 13.38 -2.07
CA ARG A 351 0.60 14.72 -2.67
C ARG A 351 -0.79 15.34 -2.62
N LEU A 352 -1.80 14.55 -2.93
CA LEU A 352 -3.20 14.98 -2.86
C LEU A 352 -3.64 15.22 -1.40
N ILE A 353 -3.27 14.36 -0.46
CA ILE A 353 -3.56 14.55 0.98
C ILE A 353 -2.95 15.85 1.49
N GLU A 354 -1.69 16.16 1.17
CA GLU A 354 -1.06 17.43 1.56
C GLU A 354 -1.78 18.63 0.91
N ALA A 355 -2.21 18.50 -0.35
CA ALA A 355 -2.97 19.54 -1.04
C ALA A 355 -4.37 19.73 -0.43
N ILE A 356 -5.06 18.67 -0.02
CA ILE A 356 -6.35 18.71 0.66
C ILE A 356 -6.20 19.42 2.02
N TYR A 357 -5.24 19.04 2.86
CA TYR A 357 -4.97 19.74 4.12
C TYR A 357 -4.59 21.20 3.91
N ARG A 358 -3.80 21.49 2.87
CA ARG A 358 -3.45 22.86 2.51
C ARG A 358 -4.68 23.66 2.11
N SER A 359 -5.55 23.10 1.27
CA SER A 359 -6.81 23.74 0.85
C SER A 359 -7.71 24.05 2.05
N ALA A 360 -7.88 23.11 2.99
CA ALA A 360 -8.67 23.30 4.18
C ALA A 360 -8.13 24.43 5.07
N ARG A 361 -6.81 24.54 5.22
CA ARG A 361 -6.17 25.63 6.01
C ARG A 361 -6.26 26.99 5.32
N GLU A 362 -5.98 27.03 4.02
CA GLU A 362 -5.93 28.28 3.22
C GLU A 362 -7.32 28.71 2.74
N LYS A 363 -8.33 27.85 2.89
CA LYS A 363 -9.74 28.08 2.45
C LYS A 363 -9.83 28.51 0.99
N ARG A 364 -9.04 27.87 0.14
CA ARG A 364 -9.02 28.12 -1.30
C ARG A 364 -8.71 26.85 -2.09
N ARG A 365 -9.05 26.93 -3.37
CA ARG A 365 -8.68 25.92 -4.36
C ARG A 365 -7.15 25.82 -4.49
N ILE A 366 -6.62 24.60 -4.48
CA ILE A 366 -5.21 24.28 -4.69
C ILE A 366 -5.08 23.50 -5.99
N VAL A 367 -4.21 23.96 -6.88
CA VAL A 367 -3.77 23.19 -8.07
C VAL A 367 -2.72 22.18 -7.61
N VAL A 368 -2.79 20.95 -8.11
CA VAL A 368 -1.94 19.81 -7.76
C VAL A 368 -1.13 19.32 -8.96
#